data_6f7fa705653151101e57112975e23282
#
_entry.id   6f7fa705653151101e57112975e23282
#
_cell.length_a   1.000
_cell.length_b   1.000
_cell.length_c   1.000
_cell.angle_alpha   90.00
_cell.angle_beta   90.00
_cell.angle_gamma   90.00
#
_symmetry.space_group_name_H-M   'P 1'
#
loop_
_entity.id
_entity.type
_entity.pdbx_description
1 polymer ?
#
loop_
_entity_poly.entity_id
_entity_poly.type
_entity_poly.pdbx_seq_one_letter_code
_entity_poly.pdbx_strand_id
1 'polypeptide(L)'
;MTPNPHIKNAKTAPVRNPGLFFLCAYFFAFFLFSCKSADFSSLSDSFNADSFAENFEWQRIDEGVYLYSSDSKNQYRIVKIDLSNPNIRITASPDNGEWQKAESVKMFAKHTDSLVAINTTPFYALNRLPFSKVKPAGLVIINKNKISEARANYCAFALFSAGGSFYGKIFDTQEECINNSPAPDYAFGGFWVILKDGEILPFKKYKDYRSAAGLANGGKTLFLLAGKNLTCYDCALILKSAGADNAMEFDGGSSSQMCINRKRMLMKFDRMPASILGIRICANQ
;
A
#
# COMPACT_ATOMS: atom_id res chain seq x y z
N MET A 1 49.19 -49.95 17.92
CA MET A 1 50.20 -50.15 16.90
C MET A 1 50.07 -48.99 15.90
N THR A 2 51.00 -48.07 16.02
CA THR A 2 51.41 -47.06 15.05
C THR A 2 52.02 -47.73 13.83
N PRO A 3 52.40 -47.06 12.69
CA PRO A 3 52.52 -45.62 12.47
C PRO A 3 52.10 -45.11 11.06
N ASN A 4 52.01 -43.78 10.96
CA ASN A 4 52.33 -42.93 9.81
C ASN A 4 53.69 -43.34 9.15
N PRO A 5 54.13 -42.93 7.94
CA PRO A 5 54.09 -41.59 7.31
C PRO A 5 54.11 -41.57 5.76
N HIS A 6 53.94 -40.41 5.16
CA HIS A 6 54.93 -39.77 4.24
C HIS A 6 54.42 -38.45 3.64
N ILE A 7 55.09 -37.45 4.11
CA ILE A 7 55.32 -36.12 3.49
C ILE A 7 56.15 -36.30 2.21
N LYS A 8 55.84 -35.54 1.15
CA LYS A 8 56.81 -34.98 0.20
C LYS A 8 56.34 -33.68 -0.40
N ASN A 9 56.89 -32.70 0.09
CA ASN A 9 57.55 -31.48 -0.40
C ASN A 9 57.74 -31.32 -1.93
N ALA A 10 57.45 -30.12 -2.38
CA ALA A 10 58.32 -29.05 -2.88
C ALA A 10 58.29 -28.86 -4.41
N LYS A 11 58.06 -27.66 -4.86
CA LYS A 11 59.06 -26.67 -5.33
C LYS A 11 58.36 -25.54 -6.06
N THR A 12 58.37 -24.33 -5.49
CA THR A 12 59.11 -23.14 -5.93
C THR A 12 58.85 -22.62 -7.36
N ALA A 13 58.16 -21.53 -7.49
CA ALA A 13 58.39 -20.18 -8.03
C ALA A 13 59.44 -20.01 -9.16
N PRO A 14 59.55 -18.83 -9.80
CA PRO A 14 58.62 -17.76 -10.19
C PRO A 14 58.82 -17.38 -11.69
N VAL A 15 57.90 -16.67 -12.30
CA VAL A 15 58.25 -15.85 -13.49
C VAL A 15 57.59 -14.46 -13.33
N ARG A 16 58.46 -13.52 -13.16
CA ARG A 16 58.24 -12.09 -13.38
C ARG A 16 58.02 -11.83 -14.87
N ASN A 17 57.09 -10.96 -15.17
CA ASN A 17 57.31 -9.98 -16.24
C ASN A 17 56.61 -8.68 -15.90
N PRO A 18 57.29 -7.55 -16.10
CA PRO A 18 56.85 -6.22 -15.71
C PRO A 18 56.24 -5.50 -16.90
N GLY A 19 55.36 -4.62 -16.64
CA GLY A 19 55.09 -3.55 -17.59
C GLY A 19 53.62 -3.37 -17.92
N LEU A 20 52.95 -2.50 -17.23
CA LEU A 20 52.45 -1.26 -17.79
C LEU A 20 51.75 -0.46 -16.67
N PHE A 21 52.50 0.52 -16.16
CA PHE A 21 51.93 1.57 -15.35
C PHE A 21 51.02 2.42 -16.23
N PHE A 22 49.72 2.30 -16.11
CA PHE A 22 48.81 3.34 -16.52
C PHE A 22 48.40 4.16 -15.28
N LEU A 23 49.03 5.31 -15.21
CA LEU A 23 48.71 6.41 -14.31
C LEU A 23 47.36 6.95 -14.76
N CYS A 24 46.27 6.53 -14.15
CA CYS A 24 45.03 7.26 -14.21
C CYS A 24 44.99 8.25 -13.02
N ALA A 25 45.49 9.46 -13.30
CA ALA A 25 45.26 10.61 -12.44
C ALA A 25 43.78 10.94 -12.46
N TYR A 26 43.08 10.56 -11.39
CA TYR A 26 41.73 11.06 -11.13
C TYR A 26 41.87 12.51 -10.71
N PHE A 27 41.56 13.40 -11.65
CA PHE A 27 41.24 14.79 -11.35
C PHE A 27 39.98 14.83 -10.47
N PHE A 28 40.18 15.05 -9.18
CA PHE A 28 39.12 15.49 -8.27
C PHE A 28 38.78 16.94 -8.62
N ALA A 29 37.90 17.13 -9.58
CA ALA A 29 37.26 18.42 -9.77
C ALA A 29 36.19 18.56 -8.68
N PHE A 30 36.53 19.31 -7.63
CA PHE A 30 35.59 19.86 -6.67
C PHE A 30 34.67 20.82 -7.42
N PHE A 31 33.56 20.28 -7.96
CA PHE A 31 32.43 21.14 -8.30
C PHE A 31 31.74 21.54 -7.00
N LEU A 32 32.08 22.70 -6.51
CA LEU A 32 31.24 23.43 -5.57
C LEU A 32 29.92 23.77 -6.30
N PHE A 33 28.97 22.84 -6.28
CA PHE A 33 27.59 23.19 -6.58
C PHE A 33 27.09 24.04 -5.44
N SER A 34 27.17 25.36 -5.66
CA SER A 34 26.40 26.35 -4.94
C SER A 34 24.95 25.87 -4.95
N CYS A 35 24.48 25.42 -3.80
CA CYS A 35 23.07 25.13 -3.57
C CYS A 35 22.34 26.49 -3.62
N LYS A 36 22.01 26.93 -4.84
CA LYS A 36 20.96 27.94 -4.99
C LYS A 36 19.71 27.26 -4.49
N SER A 37 19.17 27.75 -3.39
CA SER A 37 17.80 27.48 -2.97
C SER A 37 16.94 27.67 -4.22
N ALA A 38 16.44 26.56 -4.78
CA ALA A 38 15.46 26.61 -5.83
C ALA A 38 14.22 27.26 -5.20
N ASP A 39 13.91 28.45 -5.65
CA ASP A 39 12.66 29.13 -5.32
C ASP A 39 11.51 28.21 -5.66
N PHE A 40 10.87 27.68 -4.62
CA PHE A 40 9.71 26.81 -4.72
C PHE A 40 8.43 27.59 -5.11
N SER A 41 8.57 28.91 -5.30
CA SER A 41 7.44 29.80 -5.59
C SER A 41 6.99 29.84 -7.06
N SER A 42 7.72 29.23 -8.00
CA SER A 42 7.37 29.30 -9.44
C SER A 42 6.77 28.02 -10.02
N LEU A 43 6.38 27.05 -9.20
CA LEU A 43 5.64 25.83 -9.63
C LEU A 43 4.16 25.89 -9.22
N SER A 44 3.60 27.07 -9.08
CA SER A 44 2.15 27.26 -9.10
C SER A 44 1.64 27.23 -10.54
N ASP A 45 1.86 26.15 -11.29
CA ASP A 45 0.89 25.79 -12.31
C ASP A 45 -0.40 25.57 -11.56
N SER A 46 -1.31 26.52 -11.67
CA SER A 46 -2.64 26.58 -11.08
C SER A 46 -3.39 25.28 -11.36
N PHE A 47 -3.12 24.29 -10.51
CA PHE A 47 -4.04 23.18 -10.31
C PHE A 47 -5.21 23.81 -9.56
N ASN A 48 -6.28 24.10 -10.29
CA ASN A 48 -7.47 24.73 -9.73
C ASN A 48 -8.06 23.74 -8.71
N ALA A 49 -7.79 23.96 -7.42
CA ALA A 49 -8.35 23.17 -6.32
C ALA A 49 -9.89 23.18 -6.37
N ASP A 50 -10.46 24.24 -6.96
CA ASP A 50 -11.91 24.42 -7.16
C ASP A 50 -12.50 23.46 -8.22
N SER A 51 -11.66 22.83 -9.08
CA SER A 51 -12.17 21.87 -10.08
C SER A 51 -12.49 20.49 -9.52
N PHE A 52 -12.16 20.20 -8.25
CA PHE A 52 -12.46 18.95 -7.56
C PHE A 52 -13.54 19.09 -6.47
N ALA A 53 -14.25 20.20 -6.40
CA ALA A 53 -15.50 20.26 -5.65
C ALA A 53 -16.58 19.41 -6.37
N GLU A 54 -16.27 18.13 -6.59
CA GLU A 54 -17.21 17.17 -7.15
C GLU A 54 -18.34 16.97 -6.13
N ASN A 55 -19.56 17.27 -6.52
CA ASN A 55 -20.71 16.76 -5.81
C ASN A 55 -20.74 15.24 -6.02
N PHE A 56 -20.30 14.47 -5.03
CA PHE A 56 -20.32 13.02 -5.12
C PHE A 56 -21.76 12.51 -5.12
N GLU A 57 -22.21 12.01 -6.25
CA GLU A 57 -23.48 11.29 -6.36
C GLU A 57 -23.27 9.84 -5.85
N TRP A 58 -23.50 9.65 -4.55
CA TRP A 58 -23.31 8.37 -3.91
C TRP A 58 -24.44 7.40 -4.26
N GLN A 59 -24.11 6.31 -4.92
CA GLN A 59 -25.00 5.18 -5.11
C GLN A 59 -24.94 4.25 -3.90
N ARG A 60 -26.06 4.04 -3.20
CA ARG A 60 -26.13 3.01 -2.15
C ARG A 60 -26.05 1.64 -2.82
N ILE A 61 -25.11 0.80 -2.37
CA ILE A 61 -24.92 -0.58 -2.87
C ILE A 61 -25.31 -1.62 -1.82
N ASP A 62 -25.29 -1.26 -0.54
CA ASP A 62 -25.80 -2.04 0.58
C ASP A 62 -26.03 -1.13 1.82
N GLU A 63 -26.46 -1.69 2.95
CA GLU A 63 -26.66 -0.95 4.18
C GLU A 63 -25.31 -0.40 4.69
N GLY A 64 -25.22 0.93 4.81
CA GLY A 64 -24.00 1.63 5.23
C GLY A 64 -22.86 1.59 4.20
N VAL A 65 -23.11 1.12 2.96
CA VAL A 65 -22.08 1.04 1.91
C VAL A 65 -22.54 1.77 0.65
N TYR A 66 -21.72 2.73 0.22
CA TYR A 66 -22.02 3.60 -0.91
C TYR A 66 -20.85 3.60 -1.90
N LEU A 67 -21.17 3.68 -3.19
CA LEU A 67 -20.22 3.74 -4.29
C LEU A 67 -20.32 5.07 -5.02
N TYR A 68 -19.19 5.67 -5.31
CA TYR A 68 -19.04 6.71 -6.31
C TYR A 68 -18.14 6.25 -7.44
N SER A 69 -18.51 6.61 -8.67
CA SER A 69 -17.79 6.25 -9.90
C SER A 69 -17.48 7.48 -10.72
N SER A 70 -16.21 7.81 -10.90
CA SER A 70 -15.78 8.81 -11.87
C SER A 70 -15.33 8.12 -13.14
N ASP A 71 -15.94 8.47 -14.26
CA ASP A 71 -15.60 7.99 -15.61
C ASP A 71 -14.82 9.03 -16.43
N SER A 72 -14.32 10.09 -15.79
CA SER A 72 -13.43 11.08 -16.36
C SER A 72 -12.12 10.47 -16.88
N LYS A 73 -11.24 11.28 -17.49
CA LYS A 73 -9.89 10.85 -17.91
C LYS A 73 -9.10 10.18 -16.77
N ASN A 74 -9.31 10.63 -15.53
CA ASN A 74 -8.77 10.05 -14.30
C ASN A 74 -9.83 9.14 -13.68
N GLN A 75 -10.04 7.97 -14.25
CA GLN A 75 -11.06 7.03 -13.78
C GLN A 75 -10.73 6.54 -12.37
N TYR A 76 -11.68 6.68 -11.46
CA TYR A 76 -11.56 6.14 -10.11
C TYR A 76 -12.91 5.72 -9.53
N ARG A 77 -12.85 4.93 -8.50
CA ARG A 77 -13.99 4.47 -7.71
C ARG A 77 -13.68 4.72 -6.24
N ILE A 78 -14.67 5.20 -5.52
CA ILE A 78 -14.60 5.32 -4.06
C ILE A 78 -15.76 4.53 -3.49
N VAL A 79 -15.45 3.71 -2.47
CA VAL A 79 -16.47 3.09 -1.64
C VAL A 79 -16.43 3.76 -0.28
N LYS A 80 -17.56 4.32 0.16
CA LYS A 80 -17.77 4.86 1.49
C LYS A 80 -18.49 3.82 2.35
N ILE A 81 -17.95 3.51 3.51
CA ILE A 81 -18.40 2.43 4.39
C ILE A 81 -18.59 3.01 5.78
N ASP A 82 -19.78 2.81 6.35
CA ASP A 82 -20.08 3.11 7.74
C ASP A 82 -19.63 1.95 8.62
N LEU A 83 -18.44 2.06 9.21
CA LEU A 83 -17.87 1.04 10.10
C LEU A 83 -18.65 0.88 11.42
N SER A 84 -19.51 1.83 11.77
CA SER A 84 -20.39 1.71 12.95
C SER A 84 -21.58 0.77 12.72
N ASN A 85 -21.85 0.38 11.48
CA ASN A 85 -22.88 -0.61 11.16
C ASN A 85 -22.51 -1.99 11.72
N PRO A 86 -23.28 -2.55 12.65
CA PRO A 86 -22.98 -3.82 13.32
C PRO A 86 -23.04 -5.04 12.37
N ASN A 87 -23.60 -4.87 11.17
CA ASN A 87 -23.67 -5.92 10.15
C ASN A 87 -22.37 -6.06 9.33
N ILE A 88 -21.41 -5.13 9.48
CA ILE A 88 -20.13 -5.22 8.81
C ILE A 88 -19.28 -6.33 9.41
N ARG A 89 -18.65 -7.09 8.52
CA ARG A 89 -17.60 -8.07 8.84
C ARG A 89 -16.39 -7.79 7.97
N ILE A 90 -15.24 -7.90 8.58
CA ILE A 90 -13.96 -7.75 7.90
C ILE A 90 -13.47 -9.14 7.47
N THR A 91 -13.06 -9.25 6.22
CA THR A 91 -12.35 -10.40 5.67
C THR A 91 -10.97 -9.93 5.22
N ALA A 92 -9.97 -10.78 5.34
CA ALA A 92 -8.60 -10.38 5.01
C ALA A 92 -7.77 -11.57 4.54
N SER A 93 -6.72 -11.30 3.79
CA SER A 93 -5.63 -12.22 3.44
C SER A 93 -4.29 -11.52 3.61
N PRO A 94 -3.19 -12.27 3.75
CA PRO A 94 -3.05 -13.72 3.71
C PRO A 94 -3.34 -14.42 5.04
N ASP A 95 -3.50 -15.75 5.03
CA ASP A 95 -3.70 -16.54 6.24
C ASP A 95 -2.40 -16.69 7.06
N ASN A 96 -1.24 -16.56 6.42
CA ASN A 96 0.09 -16.62 7.05
C ASN A 96 1.09 -15.72 6.33
N GLY A 97 2.25 -15.50 6.95
CA GLY A 97 3.32 -14.64 6.43
C GLY A 97 4.29 -15.32 5.46
N GLU A 98 4.04 -16.56 5.08
CA GLU A 98 4.93 -17.32 4.21
C GLU A 98 4.67 -17.08 2.72
N TRP A 99 5.55 -17.64 1.89
CA TRP A 99 5.39 -17.61 0.45
C TRP A 99 4.18 -18.44 0.01
N GLN A 100 3.17 -17.79 -0.49
CA GLN A 100 1.91 -18.40 -0.89
C GLN A 100 1.54 -18.06 -2.34
N LYS A 101 0.62 -18.82 -2.91
CA LYS A 101 0.10 -18.54 -4.24
C LYS A 101 -0.65 -17.21 -4.23
N ALA A 102 -0.30 -16.33 -5.16
CA ALA A 102 -0.99 -15.07 -5.33
C ALA A 102 -2.45 -15.27 -5.76
N GLU A 103 -3.32 -14.40 -5.26
CA GLU A 103 -4.75 -14.40 -5.57
C GLU A 103 -5.19 -13.01 -6.05
N SER A 104 -6.13 -12.97 -7.01
CA SER A 104 -6.72 -11.71 -7.42
C SER A 104 -7.76 -11.24 -6.40
N VAL A 105 -7.89 -9.92 -6.24
CA VAL A 105 -8.92 -9.33 -5.37
C VAL A 105 -10.34 -9.84 -5.71
N LYS A 106 -10.60 -10.11 -7.00
CA LYS A 106 -11.90 -10.68 -7.42
C LYS A 106 -12.11 -12.11 -6.96
N MET A 107 -11.09 -12.96 -7.00
CA MET A 107 -11.19 -14.35 -6.51
C MET A 107 -11.39 -14.36 -5.00
N PHE A 108 -10.60 -13.56 -4.28
CA PHE A 108 -10.75 -13.36 -2.85
C PHE A 108 -12.17 -12.90 -2.50
N ALA A 109 -12.68 -11.84 -3.13
CA ALA A 109 -14.04 -11.35 -2.88
C ALA A 109 -15.11 -12.41 -3.12
N LYS A 110 -14.90 -13.31 -4.11
CA LYS A 110 -15.83 -14.39 -4.43
C LYS A 110 -15.90 -15.46 -3.34
N HIS A 111 -14.74 -15.95 -2.87
CA HIS A 111 -14.75 -17.05 -1.88
C HIS A 111 -15.00 -16.59 -0.45
N THR A 112 -14.67 -15.32 -0.12
CA THR A 112 -14.97 -14.74 1.19
C THR A 112 -16.36 -14.09 1.27
N ASP A 113 -17.11 -14.09 0.17
CA ASP A 113 -18.39 -13.40 0.02
C ASP A 113 -18.33 -11.90 0.34
N SER A 114 -17.18 -11.27 0.01
CA SER A 114 -16.99 -9.85 0.26
C SER A 114 -17.74 -9.01 -0.78
N LEU A 115 -18.52 -8.04 -0.29
CA LEU A 115 -19.20 -7.03 -1.09
C LEU A 115 -18.18 -6.12 -1.78
N VAL A 116 -17.16 -5.72 -1.02
CA VAL A 116 -16.04 -4.87 -1.47
C VAL A 116 -14.73 -5.54 -1.08
N ALA A 117 -13.74 -5.51 -1.95
CA ALA A 117 -12.37 -5.91 -1.63
C ALA A 117 -11.36 -5.05 -2.36
N ILE A 118 -10.20 -4.80 -1.73
CA ILE A 118 -9.10 -3.98 -2.25
C ILE A 118 -7.76 -4.58 -1.85
N ASN A 119 -6.74 -4.45 -2.73
CA ASN A 119 -5.36 -4.77 -2.36
C ASN A 119 -4.82 -3.79 -1.31
N THR A 120 -3.92 -4.24 -0.44
CA THR A 120 -3.41 -3.44 0.67
C THR A 120 -1.89 -3.40 0.71
N THR A 121 -1.27 -4.19 1.60
CA THR A 121 0.16 -4.17 1.89
C THR A 121 1.00 -4.52 0.67
N PRO A 122 2.11 -3.79 0.39
CA PRO A 122 3.10 -4.16 -0.62
C PRO A 122 3.63 -5.59 -0.42
N PHE A 123 4.22 -6.17 -1.45
CA PHE A 123 4.66 -7.56 -1.40
C PHE A 123 5.90 -7.86 -2.24
N TYR A 124 6.58 -8.93 -1.87
CA TYR A 124 7.58 -9.60 -2.69
C TYR A 124 6.92 -10.66 -3.57
N ALA A 125 7.41 -10.83 -4.79
CA ALA A 125 7.02 -11.92 -5.67
C ALA A 125 8.27 -12.68 -6.12
N LEU A 126 8.21 -14.02 -6.19
CA LEU A 126 9.35 -14.84 -6.62
C LEU A 126 9.74 -14.56 -8.07
N ASN A 127 8.76 -14.22 -8.91
CA ASN A 127 8.97 -13.84 -10.30
C ASN A 127 7.84 -12.89 -10.76
N ARG A 128 7.88 -12.47 -12.02
CA ARG A 128 6.91 -11.53 -12.60
C ARG A 128 5.66 -12.22 -13.18
N LEU A 129 5.52 -13.53 -13.06
CA LEU A 129 4.35 -14.25 -13.57
C LEU A 129 3.11 -13.96 -12.72
N PRO A 130 1.91 -13.91 -13.32
CA PRO A 130 0.68 -13.55 -12.63
C PRO A 130 0.35 -14.43 -11.40
N PHE A 131 0.68 -15.71 -11.45
CA PHE A 131 0.40 -16.68 -10.38
C PHE A 131 1.66 -17.04 -9.56
N SER A 132 2.65 -16.16 -9.56
CA SER A 132 3.86 -16.33 -8.75
C SER A 132 3.50 -16.47 -7.28
N LYS A 133 4.37 -17.14 -6.51
CA LYS A 133 4.27 -17.06 -5.05
C LYS A 133 4.62 -15.64 -4.60
N VAL A 134 3.88 -15.15 -3.63
CA VAL A 134 4.00 -13.81 -3.04
C VAL A 134 4.10 -13.90 -1.53
N LYS A 135 4.69 -12.87 -0.93
CA LYS A 135 4.82 -12.69 0.53
C LYS A 135 4.65 -11.21 0.86
N PRO A 136 3.88 -10.84 1.89
CA PRO A 136 3.75 -9.44 2.29
C PRO A 136 5.10 -8.80 2.60
N ALA A 137 5.24 -7.53 2.25
CA ALA A 137 6.44 -6.71 2.48
C ALA A 137 6.08 -5.50 3.36
N GLY A 138 5.66 -5.77 4.59
CA GLY A 138 5.21 -4.82 5.58
C GLY A 138 4.15 -5.44 6.48
N LEU A 139 3.68 -4.65 7.44
CA LEU A 139 2.75 -5.09 8.48
C LEU A 139 1.45 -5.67 7.89
N VAL A 140 1.09 -6.85 8.38
CA VAL A 140 -0.24 -7.42 8.25
C VAL A 140 -0.64 -8.02 9.59
N ILE A 141 -1.77 -7.59 10.13
CA ILE A 141 -2.42 -8.17 11.31
C ILE A 141 -3.83 -8.60 10.90
N ILE A 142 -4.22 -9.82 11.23
CA ILE A 142 -5.54 -10.38 10.96
C ILE A 142 -6.05 -11.09 12.20
N ASN A 143 -7.24 -10.72 12.68
CA ASN A 143 -7.84 -11.26 13.89
C ASN A 143 -6.86 -11.19 15.10
N LYS A 144 -6.19 -10.03 15.29
CA LYS A 144 -5.17 -9.75 16.31
C LYS A 144 -3.86 -10.54 16.16
N ASN A 145 -3.76 -11.42 15.18
CA ASN A 145 -2.54 -12.18 14.91
C ASN A 145 -1.65 -11.40 13.93
N LYS A 146 -0.41 -11.15 14.33
CA LYS A 146 0.60 -10.57 13.43
C LYS A 146 1.02 -11.60 12.40
N ILE A 147 0.65 -11.38 11.14
CA ILE A 147 0.92 -12.25 10.00
C ILE A 147 2.26 -11.90 9.36
N SER A 148 2.58 -10.61 9.26
CA SER A 148 3.82 -10.12 8.66
C SER A 148 4.38 -8.96 9.46
N GLU A 149 5.73 -8.85 9.45
CA GLU A 149 6.46 -7.86 10.23
C GLU A 149 6.30 -6.44 9.67
N ALA A 150 6.47 -5.48 10.57
CA ALA A 150 6.52 -4.07 10.20
C ALA A 150 7.71 -3.77 9.28
N ARG A 151 7.54 -2.79 8.43
CA ARG A 151 8.57 -2.19 7.62
C ARG A 151 8.80 -0.74 8.05
N ALA A 152 10.04 -0.43 8.39
CA ALA A 152 10.43 0.90 8.83
C ALA A 152 10.05 2.00 7.81
N ASN A 153 9.66 3.17 8.30
CA ASN A 153 9.32 4.36 7.52
C ASN A 153 8.09 4.22 6.60
N TYR A 154 7.25 3.21 6.83
CA TYR A 154 5.98 3.04 6.13
C TYR A 154 4.82 3.17 7.10
N CYS A 155 3.71 3.75 6.62
CA CYS A 155 2.48 3.93 7.38
C CYS A 155 1.66 2.64 7.49
N ALA A 156 0.64 2.68 8.36
CA ALA A 156 -0.33 1.59 8.50
C ALA A 156 -1.76 2.09 8.62
N PHE A 157 -2.69 1.34 8.05
CA PHE A 157 -4.13 1.40 8.30
C PHE A 157 -4.52 0.28 9.24
N ALA A 158 -5.30 0.57 10.26
CA ALA A 158 -5.78 -0.43 11.21
C ALA A 158 -7.27 -0.30 11.50
N LEU A 159 -7.89 -1.43 11.85
CA LEU A 159 -9.27 -1.54 12.30
C LEU A 159 -9.31 -2.14 13.69
N PHE A 160 -10.18 -1.58 14.52
CA PHE A 160 -10.41 -1.96 15.90
C PHE A 160 -11.89 -2.28 16.09
N SER A 161 -12.18 -3.38 16.78
CA SER A 161 -13.56 -3.70 17.17
C SER A 161 -13.96 -2.97 18.45
N ALA A 162 -15.17 -2.45 18.48
CA ALA A 162 -15.76 -1.79 19.65
C ALA A 162 -17.28 -1.96 19.64
N GLY A 163 -17.82 -2.61 20.67
CA GLY A 163 -19.28 -2.73 20.83
C GLY A 163 -20.01 -3.40 19.67
N GLY A 164 -19.38 -4.37 18.99
CA GLY A 164 -19.98 -5.08 17.85
C GLY A 164 -19.83 -4.38 16.50
N SER A 165 -19.14 -3.24 16.46
CA SER A 165 -18.84 -2.47 15.27
C SER A 165 -17.32 -2.25 15.15
N PHE A 166 -16.87 -1.50 14.13
CA PHE A 166 -15.47 -1.18 13.91
C PHE A 166 -15.21 0.33 13.89
N TYR A 167 -13.97 0.71 14.13
CA TYR A 167 -13.43 2.01 13.78
C TYR A 167 -12.03 1.86 13.23
N GLY A 168 -11.62 2.78 12.37
CA GLY A 168 -10.31 2.79 11.72
C GLY A 168 -9.37 3.82 12.34
N LYS A 169 -8.05 3.57 12.19
CA LYS A 169 -7.00 4.54 12.50
C LYS A 169 -5.88 4.40 11.47
N ILE A 170 -5.28 5.53 11.09
CA ILE A 170 -4.08 5.59 10.27
C ILE A 170 -2.92 6.00 11.19
N PHE A 171 -1.79 5.31 11.05
CA PHE A 171 -0.56 5.54 11.81
C PHE A 171 0.53 6.01 10.86
N ASP A 172 1.36 6.96 11.30
CA ASP A 172 2.48 7.44 10.51
C ASP A 172 3.52 6.35 10.27
N THR A 173 3.67 5.43 11.22
CA THR A 173 4.56 4.27 11.09
C THR A 173 3.87 2.95 11.44
N GLN A 174 4.39 1.85 10.89
CA GLN A 174 3.90 0.50 11.21
C GLN A 174 4.26 0.09 12.64
N GLU A 175 5.36 0.61 13.18
CA GLU A 175 5.78 0.41 14.56
C GLU A 175 4.81 1.04 15.56
N GLU A 176 4.34 2.27 15.28
CA GLU A 176 3.30 2.92 16.10
C GLU A 176 2.01 2.09 16.11
N CYS A 177 1.64 1.50 14.98
CA CYS A 177 0.47 0.64 14.88
C CYS A 177 0.60 -0.61 15.76
N ILE A 178 1.76 -1.29 15.74
CA ILE A 178 2.01 -2.48 16.58
C ILE A 178 1.99 -2.14 18.06
N ASN A 179 2.56 -1.00 18.43
CA ASN A 179 2.69 -0.56 19.81
C ASN A 179 1.42 0.13 20.35
N ASN A 180 0.38 0.26 19.53
CA ASN A 180 -0.88 0.89 19.94
C ASN A 180 -1.63 0.03 20.97
N SER A 181 -2.25 0.68 21.96
CA SER A 181 -3.12 0.04 22.96
C SER A 181 -4.52 0.65 22.88
N PRO A 182 -5.56 -0.13 22.68
CA PRO A 182 -5.54 -1.59 22.45
C PRO A 182 -4.89 -1.99 21.11
N ALA A 183 -4.46 -3.24 21.02
CA ALA A 183 -3.92 -3.80 19.76
C ALA A 183 -5.02 -3.85 18.68
N PRO A 184 -4.68 -3.61 17.40
CA PRO A 184 -5.65 -3.66 16.32
C PRO A 184 -6.13 -5.10 16.04
N ASP A 185 -7.40 -5.22 15.65
CA ASP A 185 -7.95 -6.49 15.17
C ASP A 185 -7.42 -6.82 13.77
N TYR A 186 -7.29 -5.79 12.93
CA TYR A 186 -6.73 -5.88 11.58
C TYR A 186 -5.79 -4.70 11.36
N ALA A 187 -4.65 -4.93 10.70
CA ALA A 187 -3.79 -3.85 10.23
C ALA A 187 -3.12 -4.21 8.90
N PHE A 188 -2.91 -3.20 8.08
CA PHE A 188 -2.32 -3.31 6.75
C PHE A 188 -1.29 -2.19 6.55
N GLY A 189 -0.07 -2.57 6.23
CA GLY A 189 0.96 -1.62 5.86
C GLY A 189 0.67 -0.95 4.51
N GLY A 190 1.11 0.29 4.37
CA GLY A 190 1.08 1.03 3.12
C GLY A 190 2.35 1.81 2.92
N PHE A 191 2.37 2.73 1.96
CA PHE A 191 3.58 3.51 1.69
C PHE A 191 3.60 4.82 2.49
N TRP A 192 2.59 5.67 2.30
CA TRP A 192 2.62 7.05 2.76
C TRP A 192 1.27 7.48 3.33
N VAL A 193 1.29 8.25 4.40
CA VAL A 193 0.16 9.11 4.77
C VAL A 193 0.11 10.23 3.73
N ILE A 194 -1.03 10.42 3.08
CA ILE A 194 -1.23 11.39 1.99
C ILE A 194 -2.14 12.55 2.39
N LEU A 195 -2.98 12.35 3.41
CA LEU A 195 -3.84 13.35 4.04
C LEU A 195 -3.76 13.16 5.55
N LYS A 196 -3.53 14.23 6.30
CA LYS A 196 -3.44 14.21 7.77
C LYS A 196 -4.18 15.40 8.35
N ASP A 197 -5.14 15.12 9.22
CA ASP A 197 -5.98 16.12 9.90
C ASP A 197 -6.57 17.17 8.93
N GLY A 198 -6.99 16.72 7.75
CA GLY A 198 -7.54 17.55 6.68
C GLY A 198 -6.49 18.28 5.83
N GLU A 199 -5.20 18.12 6.10
CA GLU A 199 -4.11 18.72 5.31
C GLU A 199 -3.51 17.72 4.33
N ILE A 200 -3.44 18.10 3.04
CA ILE A 200 -2.84 17.28 1.98
C ILE A 200 -1.31 17.40 2.09
N LEU A 201 -0.64 16.26 2.24
CA LEU A 201 0.82 16.22 2.31
C LEU A 201 1.47 16.37 0.91
N PRO A 202 2.67 16.95 0.81
CA PRO A 202 3.33 17.17 -0.47
C PRO A 202 3.91 15.89 -1.06
N PHE A 203 3.60 15.59 -2.32
CA PHE A 203 4.13 14.44 -3.06
C PHE A 203 4.55 14.80 -4.47
N LYS A 204 5.46 14.00 -5.04
CA LYS A 204 5.83 14.10 -6.45
C LYS A 204 4.63 13.81 -7.35
N LYS A 205 4.52 14.57 -8.46
CA LYS A 205 3.45 14.45 -9.46
C LYS A 205 3.70 13.24 -10.40
N TYR A 206 3.75 12.03 -9.86
CA TYR A 206 3.86 10.80 -10.65
C TYR A 206 2.50 10.09 -10.71
N LYS A 207 1.97 9.96 -11.94
CA LYS A 207 0.67 9.33 -12.19
C LYS A 207 0.82 7.84 -12.42
N ASP A 208 -0.01 7.06 -11.74
CA ASP A 208 -0.11 5.59 -11.91
C ASP A 208 -1.51 5.10 -11.52
N TYR A 209 -1.68 3.80 -11.47
CA TYR A 209 -2.79 3.19 -10.74
C TYR A 209 -2.54 3.32 -9.25
N ARG A 210 -3.58 3.68 -8.48
CA ARG A 210 -3.49 3.92 -7.05
C ARG A 210 -4.57 3.15 -6.30
N SER A 211 -4.20 2.71 -5.09
CA SER A 211 -5.12 2.18 -4.10
C SER A 211 -4.86 2.93 -2.80
N ALA A 212 -5.92 3.38 -2.12
CA ALA A 212 -5.79 4.19 -0.92
C ALA A 212 -6.97 3.93 0.03
N ALA A 213 -6.74 4.24 1.32
CA ALA A 213 -7.78 4.29 2.34
C ALA A 213 -7.84 5.69 2.93
N GLY A 214 -9.05 6.16 3.23
CA GLY A 214 -9.31 7.39 3.97
C GLY A 214 -10.26 7.13 5.14
N LEU A 215 -10.17 7.97 6.17
CA LEU A 215 -10.99 7.90 7.36
C LEU A 215 -11.61 9.25 7.67
N ALA A 216 -12.83 9.23 8.22
CA ALA A 216 -13.54 10.38 8.75
C ALA A 216 -14.33 10.01 10.01
N ASN A 217 -14.94 11.01 10.64
CA ASN A 217 -15.84 10.84 11.81
C ASN A 217 -15.18 10.02 12.94
N GLY A 218 -13.94 10.36 13.29
CA GLY A 218 -13.21 9.63 14.34
C GLY A 218 -12.95 8.16 13.99
N GLY A 219 -12.78 7.88 12.70
CA GLY A 219 -12.52 6.53 12.18
C GLY A 219 -13.76 5.68 11.93
N LYS A 220 -14.98 6.19 12.15
CA LYS A 220 -16.23 5.45 11.90
C LYS A 220 -16.63 5.38 10.43
N THR A 221 -16.11 6.28 9.60
CA THR A 221 -16.32 6.25 8.15
C THR A 221 -15.02 5.86 7.46
N LEU A 222 -15.06 4.79 6.67
CA LEU A 222 -13.95 4.32 5.83
C LEU A 222 -14.24 4.64 4.38
N PHE A 223 -13.26 5.21 3.70
CA PHE A 223 -13.23 5.37 2.25
C PHE A 223 -12.17 4.45 1.68
N LEU A 224 -12.53 3.65 0.68
CA LEU A 224 -11.59 2.85 -0.12
C LEU A 224 -11.58 3.42 -1.53
N LEU A 225 -10.40 3.82 -2.02
CA LEU A 225 -10.21 4.41 -3.34
C LEU A 225 -9.34 3.50 -4.19
N ALA A 226 -9.77 3.24 -5.43
CA ALA A 226 -8.92 2.70 -6.48
C ALA A 226 -9.10 3.51 -7.76
N GLY A 227 -8.00 3.85 -8.43
CA GLY A 227 -8.06 4.68 -9.62
C GLY A 227 -6.86 4.51 -10.54
N LYS A 228 -7.00 5.00 -11.78
CA LYS A 228 -5.92 5.05 -12.76
C LYS A 228 -5.56 6.48 -13.11
N ASN A 229 -4.32 6.69 -13.51
CA ASN A 229 -3.79 7.99 -13.91
C ASN A 229 -3.87 9.04 -12.78
N LEU A 230 -3.67 8.62 -11.53
CA LEU A 230 -3.70 9.45 -10.33
C LEU A 230 -2.30 9.62 -9.74
N THR A 231 -2.02 10.78 -9.18
CA THR A 231 -0.89 11.01 -8.25
C THR A 231 -1.33 10.72 -6.82
N CYS A 232 -0.40 10.63 -5.86
CA CYS A 232 -0.74 10.58 -4.42
C CYS A 232 -1.51 11.84 -4.01
N TYR A 233 -1.14 13.00 -4.56
CA TYR A 233 -1.83 14.27 -4.32
C TYR A 233 -3.29 14.21 -4.82
N ASP A 234 -3.53 13.67 -6.04
CA ASP A 234 -4.89 13.48 -6.56
C ASP A 234 -5.71 12.58 -5.63
N CYS A 235 -5.13 11.48 -5.14
CA CYS A 235 -5.80 10.58 -4.18
C CYS A 235 -6.16 11.30 -2.88
N ALA A 236 -5.24 12.11 -2.33
CA ALA A 236 -5.49 12.88 -1.12
C ALA A 236 -6.60 13.91 -1.33
N LEU A 237 -6.57 14.63 -2.45
CA LEU A 237 -7.57 15.63 -2.81
C LEU A 237 -8.96 15.01 -2.99
N ILE A 238 -9.05 13.92 -3.74
CA ILE A 238 -10.31 13.17 -3.95
C ILE A 238 -10.87 12.66 -2.62
N LEU A 239 -10.05 12.06 -1.75
CA LEU A 239 -10.49 11.55 -0.46
C LEU A 239 -10.91 12.68 0.49
N LYS A 240 -10.17 13.79 0.52
CA LYS A 240 -10.56 15.01 1.26
C LYS A 240 -11.90 15.56 0.78
N SER A 241 -12.09 15.69 -0.53
CA SER A 241 -13.36 16.14 -1.13
C SER A 241 -14.52 15.19 -0.84
N ALA A 242 -14.25 13.88 -0.70
CA ALA A 242 -15.23 12.89 -0.28
C ALA A 242 -15.56 12.96 1.23
N GLY A 243 -14.82 13.76 2.00
CA GLY A 243 -15.03 13.99 3.44
C GLY A 243 -14.05 13.26 4.36
N ALA A 244 -12.93 12.72 3.84
CA ALA A 244 -11.91 12.12 4.68
C ALA A 244 -11.07 13.20 5.39
N ASP A 245 -10.72 12.94 6.67
CA ASP A 245 -9.81 13.76 7.49
C ASP A 245 -8.38 13.25 7.41
N ASN A 246 -8.22 11.93 7.28
CA ASN A 246 -6.94 11.24 7.19
C ASN A 246 -6.97 10.24 6.05
N ALA A 247 -5.85 10.07 5.32
CA ALA A 247 -5.75 9.06 4.26
C ALA A 247 -4.31 8.58 4.05
N MET A 248 -4.19 7.35 3.56
CA MET A 248 -2.91 6.73 3.22
C MET A 248 -2.98 5.94 1.92
N GLU A 249 -1.81 5.75 1.31
CA GLU A 249 -1.65 4.95 0.10
C GLU A 249 -1.31 3.50 0.44
N PHE A 250 -2.03 2.56 -0.16
CA PHE A 250 -1.70 1.14 -0.22
C PHE A 250 -0.72 0.83 -1.36
N ASP A 251 -0.51 -0.45 -1.67
CA ASP A 251 0.29 -0.86 -2.84
C ASP A 251 -0.39 -0.42 -4.13
N GLY A 252 0.36 0.28 -4.96
CA GLY A 252 -0.11 0.92 -6.18
C GLY A 252 0.40 0.23 -7.46
N GLY A 253 0.33 0.96 -8.57
CA GLY A 253 0.82 0.50 -9.87
C GLY A 253 0.10 -0.75 -10.36
N SER A 254 0.87 -1.74 -10.80
CA SER A 254 0.32 -3.01 -11.33
C SER A 254 -0.40 -3.88 -10.29
N SER A 255 -0.27 -3.55 -9.01
CA SER A 255 -0.94 -4.26 -7.91
C SER A 255 -2.33 -3.71 -7.60
N SER A 256 -2.65 -2.49 -8.05
CA SER A 256 -3.93 -1.83 -7.73
C SER A 256 -5.12 -2.61 -8.26
N GLN A 257 -5.97 -3.05 -7.35
CA GLN A 257 -7.16 -3.82 -7.66
C GLN A 257 -8.29 -3.49 -6.69
N MET A 258 -9.50 -3.31 -7.19
CA MET A 258 -10.72 -3.24 -6.40
C MET A 258 -11.80 -4.12 -7.02
N CYS A 259 -12.57 -4.79 -6.19
CA CYS A 259 -13.73 -5.57 -6.57
C CYS A 259 -14.94 -5.08 -5.77
N ILE A 260 -16.08 -4.87 -6.46
CA ILE A 260 -17.34 -4.44 -5.85
C ILE A 260 -18.43 -5.35 -6.43
N ASN A 261 -19.29 -5.91 -5.57
CA ASN A 261 -20.34 -6.86 -5.98
C ASN A 261 -19.78 -8.00 -6.86
N ARG A 262 -18.58 -8.53 -6.51
CA ARG A 262 -17.87 -9.56 -7.28
C ARG A 262 -17.53 -9.14 -8.73
N LYS A 263 -17.73 -7.86 -9.08
CA LYS A 263 -17.30 -7.27 -10.35
C LYS A 263 -15.97 -6.56 -10.14
N ARG A 264 -15.06 -6.76 -11.08
CA ARG A 264 -13.77 -6.10 -11.08
C ARG A 264 -13.95 -4.64 -11.45
N MET A 265 -13.39 -3.74 -10.64
CA MET A 265 -13.32 -2.32 -10.90
C MET A 265 -11.86 -1.90 -11.06
N LEU A 266 -11.53 -1.12 -12.08
CA LEU A 266 -10.23 -0.49 -12.35
C LEU A 266 -9.01 -1.37 -11.98
N MET A 267 -8.35 -1.94 -12.96
CA MET A 267 -7.16 -2.77 -12.75
C MET A 267 -6.10 -2.54 -13.81
N LYS A 268 -4.86 -2.55 -13.37
CA LYS A 268 -3.71 -2.89 -14.21
C LYS A 268 -3.40 -4.38 -14.02
N PHE A 269 -3.35 -5.15 -15.09
CA PHE A 269 -3.54 -6.60 -15.07
C PHE A 269 -2.30 -7.46 -14.74
N ASP A 270 -1.25 -6.94 -14.10
CA ASP A 270 0.02 -7.66 -14.14
C ASP A 270 0.38 -8.42 -12.87
N ARG A 271 -0.09 -7.98 -11.68
CA ARG A 271 0.35 -8.58 -10.41
C ARG A 271 -0.80 -8.84 -9.47
N MET A 272 -0.88 -10.07 -8.98
CA MET A 272 -1.83 -10.43 -7.93
C MET A 272 -1.23 -10.08 -6.57
N PRO A 273 -1.99 -9.38 -5.68
CA PRO A 273 -1.49 -8.94 -4.39
C PRO A 273 -1.30 -10.12 -3.43
N ALA A 274 -0.46 -9.90 -2.41
CA ALA A 274 -0.29 -10.82 -1.28
C ALA A 274 -1.22 -10.49 -0.12
N SER A 275 -1.78 -9.28 -0.08
CA SER A 275 -2.62 -8.82 1.02
C SER A 275 -3.85 -8.10 0.50
N ILE A 276 -5.01 -8.47 1.01
CA ILE A 276 -6.32 -7.98 0.58
C ILE A 276 -7.17 -7.70 1.81
N LEU A 277 -7.86 -6.57 1.81
CA LEU A 277 -8.93 -6.22 2.74
C LEU A 277 -10.28 -6.40 2.04
N GLY A 278 -11.19 -7.11 2.68
CA GLY A 278 -12.58 -7.26 2.23
C GLY A 278 -13.58 -6.79 3.26
N ILE A 279 -14.69 -6.30 2.77
CA ILE A 279 -15.87 -5.88 3.57
C ILE A 279 -17.05 -6.76 3.15
N ARG A 280 -17.64 -7.41 4.11
CA ARG A 280 -18.84 -8.23 3.96
C ARG A 280 -19.97 -7.65 4.81
N ILE A 281 -21.19 -7.68 4.30
CA ILE A 281 -22.40 -7.37 5.06
C ILE A 281 -23.08 -8.69 5.41
N CYS A 282 -23.33 -8.92 6.71
CA CYS A 282 -24.12 -10.02 7.17
C CYS A 282 -25.49 -9.46 7.58
N ALA A 283 -26.56 -9.93 6.95
CA ALA A 283 -27.90 -9.62 7.44
C ALA A 283 -28.04 -10.11 8.90
N ASN A 284 -28.69 -9.31 9.74
CA ASN A 284 -29.10 -9.79 11.08
C ASN A 284 -29.94 -11.06 10.92
N GLN A 285 -29.48 -12.16 11.52
CA GLN A 285 -30.30 -13.35 11.70
C GLN A 285 -31.35 -13.10 12.76
#